data_182c1afa295472cc0b64b828fa454404
#
_entry.id   182c1afa295472cc0b64b828fa454404
#
_cell.length_a   1.000
_cell.length_b   1.000
_cell.length_c   1.000
_cell.angle_alpha   90.00
_cell.angle_beta   90.00
_cell.angle_gamma   90.00
#
_symmetry.space_group_name_H-M   'P 1'
#
loop_
_entity.id
_entity.type
_entity.pdbx_description
1 polymer ?
#
loop_
_entity_poly.entity_id
_entity_poly.type
_entity_poly.pdbx_seq_one_letter_code
_entity_poly.pdbx_strand_id
1 'polypeptide(L)'
;MKKSIRLFVVVLAAAAVNIITGCYKDKTVIFDTGAEITRPVGFTNDIIPIFNKSCSLSGCHVAGSKAPDLSSVNAYTSLTVGNYYNTATPESSTIYLWMTGKKATPMPTEGINKDYNALVLAWIKQGAQNN
;
A
#
# COMPACT_ATOMS: atom_id res chain seq x y z
N MET A 1 -37.44 33.84 -40.12
CA MET A 1 -36.38 34.14 -39.14
C MET A 1 -36.62 33.51 -37.74
N LYS A 2 -37.78 33.66 -37.11
CA LYS A 2 -38.02 33.09 -35.73
C LYS A 2 -37.98 31.55 -35.68
N LYS A 3 -38.37 30.81 -36.70
CA LYS A 3 -38.29 29.32 -36.71
C LYS A 3 -36.85 28.81 -36.80
N SER A 4 -35.99 29.46 -37.59
CA SER A 4 -34.58 29.07 -37.74
C SER A 4 -33.79 29.29 -36.44
N ILE A 5 -34.08 30.34 -35.71
CA ILE A 5 -33.42 30.62 -34.42
C ILE A 5 -33.79 29.57 -33.37
N ARG A 6 -35.08 29.14 -33.32
CA ARG A 6 -35.53 28.10 -32.41
C ARG A 6 -34.85 26.75 -32.71
N LEU A 7 -34.69 26.41 -33.98
CA LEU A 7 -34.01 25.19 -34.39
C LEU A 7 -32.54 25.21 -33.97
N PHE A 8 -31.85 26.35 -34.13
CA PHE A 8 -30.43 26.53 -33.74
C PHE A 8 -30.23 26.40 -32.23
N VAL A 9 -31.13 26.97 -31.45
CA VAL A 9 -31.08 26.88 -29.97
C VAL A 9 -31.27 25.43 -29.50
N VAL A 10 -32.20 24.69 -30.11
CA VAL A 10 -32.43 23.28 -29.73
C VAL A 10 -31.23 22.40 -30.10
N VAL A 11 -30.60 22.62 -31.25
CA VAL A 11 -29.41 21.87 -31.67
C VAL A 11 -28.22 22.18 -30.76
N LEU A 12 -28.03 23.44 -30.37
CA LEU A 12 -26.97 23.85 -29.42
C LEU A 12 -27.19 23.24 -28.03
N ALA A 13 -28.43 23.22 -27.54
CA ALA A 13 -28.76 22.59 -26.27
C ALA A 13 -28.56 21.07 -26.29
N ALA A 14 -28.90 20.39 -27.38
CA ALA A 14 -28.65 18.96 -27.55
C ALA A 14 -27.15 18.62 -27.65
N ALA A 15 -26.34 19.49 -28.25
CA ALA A 15 -24.91 19.33 -28.33
C ALA A 15 -24.23 19.52 -26.95
N ALA A 16 -24.73 20.45 -26.14
CA ALA A 16 -24.18 20.72 -24.79
C ALA A 16 -24.38 19.54 -23.83
N VAL A 17 -25.45 18.78 -23.96
CA VAL A 17 -25.74 17.62 -23.10
C VAL A 17 -24.73 16.47 -23.32
N ASN A 18 -24.14 16.35 -24.50
CA ASN A 18 -23.17 15.29 -24.81
C ASN A 18 -21.75 15.55 -24.25
N ILE A 19 -21.47 16.75 -23.77
CA ILE A 19 -20.13 17.10 -23.24
C ILE A 19 -19.98 16.64 -21.78
N ILE A 20 -21.07 16.30 -21.07
CA ILE A 20 -21.06 15.96 -19.64
C ILE A 20 -20.83 14.46 -19.41
N THR A 21 -20.85 13.62 -20.45
CA THR A 21 -20.44 12.21 -20.34
C THR A 21 -18.92 12.10 -20.40
N GLY A 22 -18.23 12.83 -19.53
CA GLY A 22 -16.83 12.58 -19.26
C GLY A 22 -16.71 11.16 -18.68
N CYS A 23 -16.03 10.26 -19.38
CA CYS A 23 -15.63 8.99 -18.80
C CYS A 23 -14.85 9.29 -17.51
N TYR A 24 -15.50 9.16 -16.37
CA TYR A 24 -14.83 9.00 -15.09
C TYR A 24 -14.05 7.70 -15.22
N LYS A 25 -12.78 7.81 -15.56
CA LYS A 25 -11.86 6.70 -15.60
C LYS A 25 -11.60 6.37 -14.15
N ASP A 26 -12.43 5.49 -13.60
CA ASP A 26 -12.15 4.88 -12.31
C ASP A 26 -10.81 4.18 -12.46
N LYS A 27 -9.76 4.80 -11.91
CA LYS A 27 -8.51 4.11 -11.72
C LYS A 27 -8.82 3.01 -10.72
N THR A 28 -9.05 1.81 -11.24
CA THR A 28 -9.01 0.61 -10.41
C THR A 28 -7.61 0.61 -9.79
N VAL A 29 -7.50 1.13 -8.59
CA VAL A 29 -6.28 1.02 -7.80
C VAL A 29 -6.14 -0.47 -7.57
N ILE A 30 -5.23 -1.10 -8.30
CA ILE A 30 -4.85 -2.49 -8.04
C ILE A 30 -4.19 -2.40 -6.67
N PHE A 31 -4.94 -2.72 -5.63
CA PHE A 31 -4.42 -2.78 -4.28
C PHE A 31 -3.41 -3.92 -4.24
N ASP A 32 -2.15 -3.59 -4.04
CA ASP A 32 -1.08 -4.55 -3.75
C ASP A 32 -1.24 -5.16 -2.36
N THR A 33 -2.34 -4.84 -1.70
CA THR A 33 -2.76 -5.34 -0.39
C THR A 33 -3.96 -6.27 -0.53
N GLY A 34 -4.09 -7.18 0.43
CA GLY A 34 -5.32 -7.93 0.68
C GLY A 34 -6.46 -7.03 1.19
N ALA A 35 -7.46 -7.62 1.83
CA ALA A 35 -8.56 -6.87 2.42
C ALA A 35 -8.05 -5.83 3.44
N GLU A 36 -8.74 -4.70 3.52
CA GLU A 36 -8.41 -3.66 4.50
C GLU A 36 -8.52 -4.21 5.93
N ILE A 37 -7.49 -3.96 6.73
CA ILE A 37 -7.44 -4.36 8.14
C ILE A 37 -7.92 -3.19 9.01
N THR A 38 -9.13 -3.33 9.57
CA THR A 38 -9.77 -2.30 10.41
C THR A 38 -9.57 -2.53 11.90
N ARG A 39 -9.16 -3.75 12.32
CA ARG A 39 -8.83 -4.05 13.72
C ARG A 39 -7.47 -3.47 14.12
N PRO A 40 -7.21 -3.28 15.42
CA PRO A 40 -5.86 -2.98 15.90
C PRO A 40 -4.86 -4.06 15.46
N VAL A 41 -3.67 -3.63 15.06
CA VAL A 41 -2.57 -4.50 14.65
C VAL A 41 -1.43 -4.36 15.65
N GLY A 42 -1.10 -5.45 16.32
CA GLY A 42 0.00 -5.51 17.27
C GLY A 42 1.32 -5.91 16.58
N PHE A 43 2.41 -5.23 16.94
CA PHE A 43 3.72 -5.57 16.39
C PHE A 43 4.13 -6.99 16.77
N THR A 44 4.02 -7.32 18.05
CA THR A 44 4.40 -8.64 18.58
C THR A 44 3.51 -9.76 18.05
N ASN A 45 2.20 -9.52 17.99
CA ASN A 45 1.25 -10.59 17.71
C ASN A 45 0.92 -10.76 16.22
N ASP A 46 1.08 -9.71 15.42
CA ASP A 46 0.72 -9.74 14.00
C ASP A 46 1.93 -9.60 13.07
N ILE A 47 2.89 -8.73 13.41
CA ILE A 47 4.00 -8.40 12.49
C ILE A 47 5.19 -9.35 12.71
N ILE A 48 5.59 -9.61 13.94
CA ILE A 48 6.70 -10.54 14.23
C ILE A 48 6.47 -11.94 13.67
N PRO A 49 5.27 -12.54 13.71
CA PRO A 49 5.02 -13.82 13.05
C PRO A 49 5.29 -13.82 11.55
N ILE A 50 4.99 -12.71 10.85
CA ILE A 50 5.30 -12.56 9.42
C ILE A 50 6.81 -12.59 9.21
N PHE A 51 7.55 -11.83 10.02
CA PHE A 51 9.00 -11.75 9.92
C PHE A 51 9.66 -13.11 10.20
N ASN A 52 9.25 -13.78 11.24
CA ASN A 52 9.78 -15.10 11.58
C ASN A 52 9.54 -16.15 10.51
N LYS A 53 8.38 -16.07 9.83
CA LYS A 53 7.99 -17.04 8.82
C LYS A 53 8.69 -16.81 7.48
N SER A 54 8.89 -15.55 7.08
CA SER A 54 9.21 -15.22 5.68
C SER A 54 10.38 -14.25 5.49
N CYS A 55 10.90 -13.65 6.54
CA CYS A 55 11.92 -12.61 6.42
C CYS A 55 13.19 -12.90 7.22
N SER A 56 13.04 -13.27 8.50
CA SER A 56 14.14 -13.55 9.44
C SER A 56 14.63 -15.00 9.30
N LEU A 57 14.89 -15.41 8.06
CA LEU A 57 15.40 -16.75 7.74
C LEU A 57 16.92 -16.74 7.63
N SER A 58 17.55 -17.91 7.76
CA SER A 58 19.01 -18.06 7.66
C SER A 58 19.53 -17.44 6.35
N GLY A 59 20.52 -16.57 6.46
CA GLY A 59 21.10 -15.85 5.33
C GLY A 59 20.27 -14.67 4.81
N CYS A 60 19.09 -14.40 5.42
CA CYS A 60 18.22 -13.27 5.08
C CYS A 60 18.33 -12.18 6.16
N HIS A 61 17.23 -11.82 6.80
CA HIS A 61 17.12 -10.69 7.74
C HIS A 61 17.25 -11.12 9.21
N VAL A 62 18.15 -12.05 9.51
CA VAL A 62 18.52 -12.43 10.89
C VAL A 62 19.64 -11.56 11.42
N ALA A 63 19.85 -11.59 12.75
CA ALA A 63 20.94 -10.88 13.42
C ALA A 63 22.30 -11.16 12.76
N GLY A 64 23.04 -10.09 12.47
CA GLY A 64 24.37 -10.18 11.83
C GLY A 64 24.37 -10.48 10.34
N SER A 65 23.21 -10.54 9.69
CA SER A 65 23.08 -10.77 8.24
C SER A 65 22.67 -9.49 7.49
N LYS A 66 21.68 -9.52 6.61
CA LYS A 66 21.24 -8.37 5.82
C LYS A 66 20.34 -7.43 6.61
N ALA A 67 20.59 -6.14 6.50
CA ALA A 67 19.70 -5.12 7.07
C ALA A 67 18.38 -5.02 6.30
N PRO A 68 17.24 -4.71 6.98
CA PRO A 68 17.11 -4.62 8.42
C PRO A 68 17.19 -6.00 9.12
N ASP A 69 17.64 -6.02 10.38
CA ASP A 69 17.52 -7.21 11.23
C ASP A 69 16.05 -7.34 11.65
N LEU A 70 15.37 -8.38 11.17
CA LEU A 70 13.96 -8.65 11.44
C LEU A 70 13.74 -9.79 12.44
N SER A 71 14.79 -10.16 13.18
CA SER A 71 14.63 -11.07 14.32
C SER A 71 13.69 -10.48 15.37
N SER A 72 12.96 -11.32 16.08
CA SER A 72 11.92 -10.88 17.02
C SER A 72 12.42 -9.87 18.07
N VAL A 73 13.70 -9.95 18.45
CA VAL A 73 14.31 -9.06 19.46
C VAL A 73 14.69 -7.70 18.87
N ASN A 74 15.15 -7.67 17.61
CA ASN A 74 15.77 -6.49 17.02
C ASN A 74 14.88 -5.79 15.99
N ALA A 75 13.85 -6.44 15.48
CA ALA A 75 13.06 -5.98 14.35
C ALA A 75 12.52 -4.55 14.53
N TYR A 76 11.90 -4.25 15.67
CA TYR A 76 11.34 -2.92 15.88
C TYR A 76 12.42 -1.83 15.86
N THR A 77 13.49 -2.02 16.62
CA THR A 77 14.61 -1.08 16.68
C THR A 77 15.27 -0.92 15.31
N SER A 78 15.49 -2.03 14.61
CA SER A 78 16.11 -2.03 13.28
C SER A 78 15.26 -1.27 12.25
N LEU A 79 13.95 -1.47 12.26
CA LEU A 79 13.02 -0.76 11.38
C LEU A 79 12.95 0.74 11.69
N THR A 80 12.96 1.10 12.97
CA THR A 80 12.90 2.50 13.43
C THR A 80 14.18 3.25 13.11
N VAL A 81 15.32 2.73 13.53
CA VAL A 81 16.64 3.36 13.34
C VAL A 81 17.00 3.45 11.86
N GLY A 82 16.64 2.45 11.07
CA GLY A 82 16.87 2.42 9.63
C GLY A 82 15.85 3.21 8.79
N ASN A 83 14.86 3.85 9.41
CA ASN A 83 13.78 4.59 8.73
C ASN A 83 13.07 3.74 7.66
N TYR A 84 12.78 2.48 7.97
CA TYR A 84 12.13 1.56 7.02
C TYR A 84 10.62 1.77 6.91
N TYR A 85 10.01 2.56 7.79
CA TYR A 85 8.60 2.95 7.72
C TYR A 85 8.42 4.46 7.91
N ASN A 86 7.29 4.98 7.42
CA ASN A 86 6.89 6.38 7.54
C ASN A 86 5.38 6.44 7.83
N THR A 87 5.02 6.88 9.03
CA THR A 87 3.62 6.96 9.47
C THR A 87 2.85 8.11 8.82
N ALA A 88 3.54 9.13 8.31
CA ALA A 88 2.91 10.25 7.59
C ALA A 88 2.55 9.85 6.14
N THR A 89 3.32 8.96 5.52
CA THR A 89 3.09 8.45 4.16
C THR A 89 3.28 6.93 4.14
N PRO A 90 2.37 6.15 4.75
CA PRO A 90 2.54 4.71 4.95
C PRO A 90 2.85 3.91 3.70
N GLU A 91 2.19 4.23 2.59
CA GLU A 91 2.37 3.56 1.30
C GLU A 91 3.75 3.83 0.66
N SER A 92 4.47 4.86 1.13
CA SER A 92 5.84 5.19 0.72
C SER A 92 6.90 4.57 1.62
N SER A 93 6.50 3.82 2.64
CA SER A 93 7.42 3.15 3.57
C SER A 93 8.32 2.17 2.83
N THR A 94 9.62 2.22 3.11
CA THR A 94 10.61 1.37 2.44
C THR A 94 10.27 -0.11 2.55
N ILE A 95 9.88 -0.58 3.74
CA ILE A 95 9.47 -1.97 3.96
C ILE A 95 8.28 -2.33 3.07
N TYR A 96 7.26 -1.48 3.00
CA TYR A 96 6.05 -1.72 2.22
C TYR A 96 6.35 -1.74 0.71
N LEU A 97 7.22 -0.85 0.22
CA LEU A 97 7.64 -0.82 -1.18
C LEU A 97 8.39 -2.10 -1.60
N TRP A 98 9.20 -2.67 -0.72
CA TRP A 98 9.83 -3.96 -0.97
C TRP A 98 8.81 -5.10 -0.97
N MET A 99 7.90 -5.13 -0.01
CA MET A 99 6.89 -6.18 0.11
C MET A 99 5.90 -6.19 -1.07
N THR A 100 5.64 -5.03 -1.68
CA THR A 100 4.76 -4.89 -2.84
C THR A 100 5.49 -4.98 -4.19
N GLY A 101 6.80 -5.20 -4.19
CA GLY A 101 7.62 -5.27 -5.41
C GLY A 101 7.81 -3.94 -6.14
N LYS A 102 7.47 -2.82 -5.51
CA LYS A 102 7.58 -1.48 -6.12
C LYS A 102 9.01 -0.94 -6.12
N LYS A 103 9.93 -1.58 -5.41
CA LYS A 103 11.33 -1.16 -5.36
C LYS A 103 12.23 -1.98 -6.29
N ALA A 104 12.19 -3.29 -6.14
CA ALA A 104 12.97 -4.25 -6.94
C ALA A 104 12.33 -5.65 -6.80
N THR A 105 13.14 -6.71 -6.70
CA THR A 105 12.63 -8.05 -6.37
C THR A 105 11.79 -8.00 -5.09
N PRO A 106 10.54 -8.46 -5.13
CA PRO A 106 9.66 -8.38 -3.95
C PRO A 106 10.21 -9.18 -2.77
N MET A 107 9.88 -8.73 -1.58
CA MET A 107 10.14 -9.44 -0.33
C MET A 107 8.81 -9.84 0.31
N PRO A 108 8.65 -11.07 0.77
CA PRO A 108 9.63 -12.17 0.72
C PRO A 108 9.90 -12.66 -0.71
N THR A 109 11.04 -13.35 -0.89
CA THR A 109 11.50 -13.82 -2.22
C THR A 109 10.61 -14.89 -2.85
N GLU A 110 9.76 -15.54 -2.06
CA GLU A 110 8.72 -16.46 -2.54
C GLU A 110 7.60 -15.77 -3.30
N GLY A 111 7.54 -14.45 -3.24
CA GLY A 111 6.57 -13.61 -3.94
C GLY A 111 5.74 -12.70 -3.04
N ILE A 112 4.94 -11.86 -3.68
CA ILE A 112 4.09 -10.89 -3.00
C ILE A 112 2.99 -11.60 -2.23
N ASN A 113 2.90 -11.33 -0.93
CA ASN A 113 1.81 -11.79 -0.07
C ASN A 113 0.91 -10.61 0.31
N LYS A 114 -0.28 -10.58 -0.26
CA LYS A 114 -1.21 -9.45 -0.10
C LYS A 114 -1.73 -9.29 1.33
N ASP A 115 -1.87 -10.38 2.07
CA ASP A 115 -2.34 -10.34 3.47
C ASP A 115 -1.25 -9.79 4.39
N TYR A 116 0.00 -10.17 4.17
CA TYR A 116 1.15 -9.59 4.88
C TYR A 116 1.27 -8.10 4.59
N ASN A 117 1.11 -7.71 3.33
CA ASN A 117 1.13 -6.31 2.92
C ASN A 117 0.02 -5.51 3.60
N ALA A 118 -1.20 -6.06 3.71
CA ALA A 118 -2.31 -5.44 4.40
C ALA A 118 -2.03 -5.24 5.89
N LEU A 119 -1.49 -6.26 6.57
CA LEU A 119 -1.14 -6.18 8.00
C LEU A 119 -0.03 -5.15 8.26
N VAL A 120 1.05 -5.19 7.48
CA VAL A 120 2.16 -4.24 7.66
C VAL A 120 1.71 -2.81 7.36
N LEU A 121 0.92 -2.60 6.30
CA LEU A 121 0.38 -1.28 5.98
C LEU A 121 -0.54 -0.76 7.09
N ALA A 122 -1.43 -1.61 7.60
CA ALA A 122 -2.33 -1.25 8.71
C ALA A 122 -1.55 -0.90 9.98
N TRP A 123 -0.53 -1.67 10.34
CA TRP A 123 0.35 -1.37 11.46
C TRP A 123 1.02 0.01 11.30
N ILE A 124 1.54 0.34 10.12
CA ILE A 124 2.16 1.64 9.87
C ILE A 124 1.11 2.76 9.97
N LYS A 125 -0.08 2.59 9.36
CA LYS A 125 -1.19 3.56 9.43
C LYS A 125 -1.67 3.82 10.86
N GLN A 126 -1.59 2.82 11.72
CA GLN A 126 -1.96 2.91 13.14
C GLN A 126 -0.83 3.47 14.02
N GLY A 127 0.23 4.00 13.43
CA GLY A 127 1.32 4.67 14.15
C GLY A 127 2.52 3.79 14.45
N ALA A 128 2.61 2.60 13.87
CA ALA A 128 3.76 1.68 13.96
C ALA A 128 4.19 1.43 15.42
N GLN A 129 3.26 1.11 16.31
CA GLN A 129 3.51 0.91 17.74
C GLN A 129 4.31 -0.39 17.98
N ASN A 130 5.16 -0.38 19.03
CA ASN A 130 5.84 -1.56 19.55
C ASN A 130 5.01 -2.19 20.68
N ASN A 131 3.97 -2.93 20.32
CA ASN A 131 2.97 -3.49 21.24
C ASN A 131 2.77 -5.00 21.06
#